data_4b7d5c24c87028be77327b98efc71984
#
_entry.id   4b7d5c24c87028be77327b98efc71984
#
_cell.length_a   1.000
_cell.length_b   1.000
_cell.length_c   1.000
_cell.angle_alpha   90.00
_cell.angle_beta   90.00
_cell.angle_gamma   90.00
#
_symmetry.space_group_name_H-M   'P 1'
#
loop_
_entity.id
_entity.type
_entity.pdbx_description
1 polymer ?
#
loop_
_entity_poly.entity_id
_entity_poly.type
_entity_poly.pdbx_seq_one_letter_code
_entity_poly.pdbx_strand_id
1 'polypeptide(L)'
;MTDNHEIRAEVRLPSTNLRADLGFFDKTMRMRLDSIYPADDPAVAVYSGHGLRVRLEASDDRAAHLRIMTDDVGFADGVKTLTAPGGTQIEIAPLTPPLELPTTDHAFVVRRLADQAPWVIGRAGMQYRDLIPSRLGGSIIASHIRIP
;
A
#
# COMPACT_ATOMS: atom_id res chain seq x y z
N MET A 1 11.37 -18.00 -28.96
CA MET A 1 10.40 -17.71 -27.88
C MET A 1 10.85 -16.39 -27.30
N THR A 2 10.13 -15.32 -27.53
CA THR A 2 10.41 -14.02 -26.89
C THR A 2 9.92 -14.14 -25.44
N ASP A 3 10.85 -14.23 -24.50
CA ASP A 3 10.52 -14.10 -23.09
C ASP A 3 9.83 -12.75 -22.89
N ASN A 4 8.53 -12.80 -22.64
CA ASN A 4 7.71 -11.59 -22.46
C ASN A 4 7.73 -11.19 -20.98
N HIS A 5 8.86 -10.60 -20.56
CA HIS A 5 8.98 -10.07 -19.21
C HIS A 5 8.08 -8.85 -19.01
N GLU A 6 7.36 -8.80 -17.89
CA GLU A 6 6.57 -7.64 -17.54
C GLU A 6 7.41 -6.61 -16.77
N ILE A 7 7.39 -5.37 -17.26
CA ILE A 7 8.07 -4.23 -16.63
C ILE A 7 7.04 -3.17 -16.30
N ARG A 8 7.03 -2.71 -15.04
CA ARG A 8 6.19 -1.61 -14.56
C ARG A 8 7.04 -0.55 -13.90
N ALA A 9 6.66 0.71 -14.06
CA ALA A 9 7.30 1.84 -13.39
C ALA A 9 6.35 2.50 -12.40
N GLU A 10 6.89 2.89 -11.25
CA GLU A 10 6.21 3.73 -10.27
C GLU A 10 7.04 4.98 -9.98
N VAL A 11 6.38 6.12 -9.92
CA VAL A 11 6.97 7.34 -9.38
C VAL A 11 6.74 7.35 -7.87
N ARG A 12 7.81 7.35 -7.08
CA ARG A 12 7.74 7.46 -5.62
C ARG A 12 7.76 8.93 -5.22
N LEU A 13 6.72 9.35 -4.56
CA LEU A 13 6.59 10.70 -4.02
C LEU A 13 6.54 10.63 -2.49
N PRO A 14 7.49 11.26 -1.80
CA PRO A 14 7.45 11.38 -0.36
C PRO A 14 6.28 12.28 0.05
N SER A 15 5.63 11.95 1.14
CA SER A 15 4.51 12.68 1.69
C SER A 15 4.73 12.98 3.17
N THR A 16 4.75 14.24 3.52
CA THR A 16 4.80 14.69 4.92
C THR A 16 3.42 14.68 5.58
N ASN A 17 2.36 14.55 4.78
CA ASN A 17 0.97 14.46 5.25
C ASN A 17 0.16 13.55 4.31
N LEU A 18 0.36 12.25 4.45
CA LEU A 18 -0.26 11.27 3.57
C LEU A 18 -1.79 11.37 3.55
N ARG A 19 -2.41 11.68 4.68
CA ARG A 19 -3.88 11.81 4.76
C ARG A 19 -4.42 12.96 3.89
N ALA A 20 -3.71 14.08 3.84
CA ALA A 20 -4.08 15.20 2.96
C ALA A 20 -3.86 14.83 1.49
N ASP A 21 -2.75 14.18 1.19
CA ASP A 21 -2.40 13.74 -0.17
C ASP A 21 -3.39 12.70 -0.70
N LEU A 22 -3.89 11.78 0.13
CA LEU A 22 -4.95 10.85 -0.28
C LEU A 22 -6.17 11.59 -0.86
N GLY A 23 -6.65 12.63 -0.16
CA GLY A 23 -7.77 13.44 -0.63
C GLY A 23 -7.47 14.21 -1.91
N PHE A 24 -6.24 14.67 -2.08
CA PHE A 24 -5.81 15.40 -3.26
C PHE A 24 -5.71 14.47 -4.48
N PHE A 25 -5.05 13.33 -4.38
CA PHE A 25 -4.88 12.39 -5.50
C PHE A 25 -6.22 11.77 -5.93
N ASP A 26 -7.10 11.47 -4.99
CA ASP A 26 -8.43 10.92 -5.28
C ASP A 26 -9.36 11.98 -5.93
N LYS A 27 -9.57 13.12 -5.28
CA LYS A 27 -10.60 14.07 -5.66
C LYS A 27 -10.13 15.09 -6.69
N THR A 28 -8.93 15.66 -6.51
CA THR A 28 -8.41 16.72 -7.37
C THR A 28 -7.74 16.13 -8.60
N MET A 29 -6.86 15.16 -8.41
CA MET A 29 -6.16 14.51 -9.51
C MET A 29 -7.00 13.42 -10.19
N ARG A 30 -8.11 13.00 -9.59
CA ARG A 30 -9.01 11.96 -10.12
C ARG A 30 -8.28 10.66 -10.47
N MET A 31 -7.29 10.32 -9.67
CA MET A 31 -6.57 9.05 -9.79
C MET A 31 -7.28 7.97 -8.98
N ARG A 32 -7.17 6.73 -9.42
CA ARG A 32 -7.74 5.58 -8.72
C ARG A 32 -6.76 5.08 -7.66
N LEU A 33 -7.23 4.92 -6.44
CA LEU A 33 -6.48 4.24 -5.39
C LEU A 33 -6.43 2.73 -5.67
N ASP A 34 -5.24 2.21 -5.93
CA ASP A 34 -5.01 0.78 -6.18
C ASP A 34 -4.75 0.02 -4.87
N SER A 35 -3.94 0.58 -3.98
CA SER A 35 -3.64 -0.03 -2.68
C SER A 35 -3.30 1.02 -1.64
N ILE A 36 -3.50 0.68 -0.36
CA ILE A 36 -3.13 1.49 0.79
C ILE A 36 -2.76 0.56 1.95
N TYR A 37 -1.66 0.86 2.63
CA TYR A 37 -1.21 0.03 3.74
C TYR A 37 -0.27 0.78 4.70
N PRO A 38 -0.18 0.39 5.99
CA PRO A 38 -1.18 -0.44 6.67
C PRO A 38 -2.59 0.16 6.63
N ALA A 39 -3.63 -0.66 6.84
CA ALA A 39 -5.01 -0.19 6.70
C ALA A 39 -5.42 0.83 7.77
N ASP A 40 -4.88 0.69 8.98
CA ASP A 40 -5.28 1.50 10.14
C ASP A 40 -4.51 2.81 10.26
N ASP A 41 -3.21 2.77 9.96
CA ASP A 41 -2.33 3.93 9.96
C ASP A 41 -1.52 3.91 8.66
N PRO A 42 -2.10 4.41 7.57
CA PRO A 42 -1.48 4.32 6.26
C PRO A 42 -0.14 5.04 6.19
N ALA A 43 0.89 4.29 5.81
CA ALA A 43 2.21 4.81 5.50
C ALA A 43 2.49 4.85 4.00
N VAL A 44 1.74 4.06 3.22
CA VAL A 44 1.89 3.96 1.77
C VAL A 44 0.53 3.95 1.09
N ALA A 45 0.42 4.65 -0.03
CA ALA A 45 -0.72 4.57 -0.94
C ALA A 45 -0.24 4.54 -2.39
N VAL A 46 -0.85 3.68 -3.20
CA VAL A 46 -0.54 3.57 -4.63
C VAL A 46 -1.74 3.97 -5.44
N TYR A 47 -1.52 4.87 -6.37
CA TYR A 47 -2.52 5.40 -7.29
C TYR A 47 -2.16 5.10 -8.73
N SER A 48 -3.18 4.91 -9.57
CA SER A 48 -3.04 4.86 -11.02
C SER A 48 -3.99 5.84 -11.70
N GLY A 49 -3.53 6.46 -12.77
CA GLY A 49 -4.29 7.41 -13.57
C GLY A 49 -3.41 8.19 -14.52
N HIS A 50 -3.99 8.73 -15.57
CA HIS A 50 -3.30 9.58 -16.56
C HIS A 50 -2.02 8.93 -17.15
N GLY A 51 -2.02 7.60 -17.29
CA GLY A 51 -0.84 6.85 -17.76
C GLY A 51 0.30 6.74 -16.73
N LEU A 52 0.08 7.16 -15.49
CA LEU A 52 1.06 7.10 -14.40
C LEU A 52 0.64 6.10 -13.33
N ARG A 53 1.65 5.52 -12.69
CA ARG A 53 1.53 4.85 -11.40
C ARG A 53 2.36 5.62 -10.39
N VAL A 54 1.71 6.07 -9.32
CA VAL A 54 2.30 6.91 -8.29
C VAL A 54 2.21 6.19 -6.96
N ARG A 55 3.35 6.10 -6.26
CA ARG A 55 3.44 5.59 -4.90
C ARG A 55 3.73 6.75 -3.96
N LEU A 56 2.80 7.05 -3.08
CA LEU A 56 2.97 7.98 -1.97
C LEU A 56 3.53 7.21 -0.78
N GLU A 57 4.57 7.73 -0.15
CA GLU A 57 5.16 7.16 1.06
C GLU A 57 5.30 8.24 2.13
N ALA A 58 4.81 7.94 3.34
CA ALA A 58 5.02 8.82 4.49
C ALA A 58 6.51 8.96 4.76
N SER A 59 7.07 10.15 4.51
CA SER A 59 8.50 10.42 4.61
C SER A 59 8.77 11.91 4.59
N ASP A 60 9.80 12.33 5.31
CA ASP A 60 10.36 13.69 5.25
C ASP A 60 11.42 13.86 4.14
N ASP A 61 11.85 12.78 3.51
CA ASP A 61 12.77 12.80 2.37
C ASP A 61 12.06 13.40 1.15
N ARG A 62 12.71 14.36 0.50
CA ARG A 62 12.21 15.04 -0.69
C ARG A 62 12.93 14.63 -1.98
N ALA A 63 13.76 13.61 -1.92
CA ALA A 63 14.48 13.14 -3.10
C ALA A 63 13.51 12.53 -4.14
N ALA A 64 13.76 12.80 -5.40
CA ALA A 64 13.03 12.14 -6.47
C ALA A 64 13.49 10.69 -6.61
N HIS A 65 12.56 9.76 -6.59
CA HIS A 65 12.80 8.34 -6.76
C HIS A 65 11.95 7.77 -7.89
N LEU A 66 12.56 6.90 -8.68
CA LEU A 66 11.85 6.08 -9.66
C LEU A 66 11.97 4.62 -9.24
N ARG A 67 10.88 3.90 -9.20
CA ARG A 67 10.85 2.47 -8.93
C ARG A 67 10.47 1.73 -10.20
N ILE A 68 11.35 0.85 -10.66
CA ILE A 68 11.09 -0.06 -11.78
C ILE A 68 10.81 -1.44 -11.20
N MET A 69 9.65 -2.00 -11.52
CA MET A 69 9.27 -3.34 -11.10
C MET A 69 9.31 -4.27 -12.31
N THR A 70 10.00 -5.39 -12.16
CA THR A 70 10.19 -6.35 -13.25
C THR A 70 10.30 -7.79 -12.72
N ASP A 71 9.95 -8.76 -13.53
CA ASP A 71 10.22 -10.18 -13.34
C ASP A 71 11.48 -10.63 -14.09
N ASP A 72 12.09 -9.74 -14.90
CA ASP A 72 13.38 -9.99 -15.55
C ASP A 72 14.53 -9.85 -14.54
N VAL A 73 15.08 -10.98 -14.12
CA VAL A 73 16.21 -11.02 -13.16
C VAL A 73 17.51 -10.45 -13.72
N GLY A 74 17.63 -10.36 -15.05
CA GLY A 74 18.78 -9.78 -15.75
C GLY A 74 18.65 -8.27 -16.04
N PHE A 75 17.48 -7.70 -15.76
CA PHE A 75 17.26 -6.27 -15.98
C PHE A 75 18.29 -5.43 -15.20
N ALA A 76 18.88 -4.45 -15.87
CA ALA A 76 19.94 -3.59 -15.31
C ALA A 76 21.12 -4.40 -14.69
N ASP A 77 21.51 -5.51 -15.33
CA ASP A 77 22.60 -6.40 -14.88
C ASP A 77 22.38 -6.94 -13.45
N GLY A 78 21.13 -7.08 -13.00
CA GLY A 78 20.76 -7.56 -11.68
C GLY A 78 21.04 -6.58 -10.53
N VAL A 79 21.39 -5.34 -10.83
CA VAL A 79 21.62 -4.29 -9.83
C VAL A 79 20.28 -3.83 -9.24
N LYS A 80 20.22 -3.67 -7.92
CA LYS A 80 18.98 -3.27 -7.22
C LYS A 80 18.77 -1.76 -7.18
N THR A 81 19.82 -0.98 -7.28
CA THR A 81 19.75 0.48 -7.22
C THR A 81 20.70 1.11 -8.23
N LEU A 82 20.23 2.12 -8.92
CA LEU A 82 20.99 2.92 -9.87
C LEU A 82 20.83 4.40 -9.55
N THR A 83 21.81 5.20 -9.95
CA THR A 83 21.69 6.65 -9.92
C THR A 83 21.85 7.17 -11.35
N ALA A 84 20.82 7.84 -11.85
CA ALA A 84 20.92 8.49 -13.16
C ALA A 84 21.95 9.63 -13.11
N PRO A 85 22.55 10.03 -14.26
CA PRO A 85 23.52 11.12 -14.30
C PRO A 85 23.01 12.44 -13.68
N GLY A 86 21.71 12.69 -13.71
CA GLY A 86 21.06 13.84 -13.09
C GLY A 86 20.75 13.69 -11.59
N GLY A 87 21.18 12.60 -10.95
CA GLY A 87 21.00 12.39 -9.51
C GLY A 87 19.72 11.63 -9.12
N THR A 88 18.81 11.35 -10.06
CA THR A 88 17.59 10.59 -9.74
C THR A 88 17.94 9.18 -9.27
N GLN A 89 17.43 8.80 -8.11
CA GLN A 89 17.58 7.44 -7.59
C GLN A 89 16.58 6.50 -8.27
N ILE A 90 17.06 5.34 -8.69
CA ILE A 90 16.25 4.31 -9.35
C ILE A 90 16.38 3.03 -8.54
N GLU A 91 15.24 2.53 -8.05
CA GLU A 91 15.14 1.24 -7.38
C GLU A 91 14.63 0.19 -8.36
N ILE A 92 15.30 -0.96 -8.43
CA ILE A 92 14.83 -2.12 -9.18
C ILE A 92 14.24 -3.11 -8.18
N ALA A 93 12.97 -3.43 -8.35
CA ALA A 93 12.22 -4.28 -7.44
C ALA A 93 11.54 -5.45 -8.18
N PRO A 94 11.24 -6.56 -7.49
CA PRO A 94 10.44 -7.62 -8.06
C PRO A 94 9.05 -7.11 -8.47
N LEU A 95 8.54 -7.57 -9.62
CA LEU A 95 7.19 -7.23 -10.07
C LEU A 95 6.13 -7.62 -9.03
N THR A 96 6.34 -8.75 -8.37
CA THR A 96 5.51 -9.24 -7.26
C THR A 96 6.42 -9.43 -6.04
N PRO A 97 6.54 -8.42 -5.17
CA PRO A 97 7.33 -8.57 -3.96
C PRO A 97 6.69 -9.61 -3.04
N PRO A 98 7.49 -10.39 -2.28
CA PRO A 98 6.95 -11.30 -1.29
C PRO A 98 6.10 -10.54 -0.28
N LEU A 99 4.98 -11.14 0.10
CA LEU A 99 4.12 -10.59 1.14
C LEU A 99 4.79 -10.80 2.51
N GLU A 100 5.15 -9.71 3.16
CA GLU A 100 5.63 -9.74 4.54
C GLU A 100 4.43 -9.60 5.48
N LEU A 101 4.13 -10.69 6.18
CA LEU A 101 3.08 -10.68 7.20
C LEU A 101 3.71 -10.31 8.55
N PRO A 102 3.03 -9.48 9.37
CA PRO A 102 3.46 -9.24 10.73
C PRO A 102 3.46 -10.54 11.54
N THR A 103 4.33 -10.63 12.52
CA THR A 103 4.37 -11.78 13.43
C THR A 103 3.02 -11.90 14.16
N THR A 104 2.48 -13.13 14.14
CA THR A 104 1.20 -13.38 14.82
C THR A 104 1.40 -13.42 16.33
N ASP A 105 0.72 -12.53 17.01
CA ASP A 105 0.64 -12.50 18.47
C ASP A 105 -0.61 -13.26 18.91
N HIS A 106 -0.44 -14.53 19.29
CA HIS A 106 -1.54 -15.43 19.58
C HIS A 106 -2.29 -15.03 20.83
N ALA A 107 -3.61 -14.92 20.71
CA ALA A 107 -4.50 -14.64 21.81
C ALA A 107 -5.79 -15.45 21.71
N PHE A 108 -6.31 -15.90 22.87
CA PHE A 108 -7.63 -16.49 22.94
C PHE A 108 -8.67 -15.37 23.06
N VAL A 109 -9.59 -15.27 22.09
CA VAL A 109 -10.60 -14.22 22.02
C VAL A 109 -11.99 -14.84 22.01
N VAL A 110 -12.84 -14.41 22.96
CA VAL A 110 -14.27 -14.70 22.94
C VAL A 110 -15.02 -13.39 22.84
N ARG A 111 -15.87 -13.26 21.83
CA ARG A 111 -16.73 -12.09 21.64
C ARG A 111 -18.20 -12.51 21.68
N ARG A 112 -18.93 -11.99 22.65
CA ARG A 112 -20.39 -12.14 22.71
C ARG A 112 -21.05 -10.99 21.98
N LEU A 113 -22.25 -11.23 21.44
CA LEU A 113 -22.99 -10.18 20.72
C LEU A 113 -23.27 -8.95 21.59
N ALA A 114 -23.51 -9.15 22.89
CA ALA A 114 -23.75 -8.07 23.85
C ALA A 114 -22.51 -7.20 24.12
N ASP A 115 -21.31 -7.76 23.94
CA ASP A 115 -20.05 -7.10 24.31
C ASP A 115 -19.34 -6.49 23.09
N GLN A 116 -20.03 -6.40 21.96
CA GLN A 116 -19.39 -5.92 20.73
C GLN A 116 -19.31 -4.39 20.70
N ALA A 117 -18.18 -3.91 20.13
CA ALA A 117 -17.97 -2.49 19.91
C ALA A 117 -19.08 -1.89 19.00
N PRO A 118 -19.34 -0.58 19.11
CA PRO A 118 -20.23 0.12 18.20
C PRO A 118 -19.82 -0.07 16.73
N TRP A 119 -20.79 0.09 15.85
CA TRP A 119 -20.52 0.07 14.41
C TRP A 119 -19.70 1.31 14.00
N VAL A 120 -18.67 1.09 13.21
CA VAL A 120 -17.87 2.13 12.57
C VAL A 120 -18.27 2.21 11.10
N ILE A 121 -18.48 3.42 10.60
CA ILE A 121 -18.79 3.64 9.17
C ILE A 121 -17.50 3.58 8.38
N GLY A 122 -17.44 2.64 7.44
CA GLY A 122 -16.35 2.46 6.49
C GLY A 122 -16.63 3.06 5.12
N ARG A 123 -15.93 2.53 4.12
CA ARG A 123 -16.10 2.97 2.73
C ARG A 123 -17.50 2.64 2.21
N ALA A 124 -17.99 3.49 1.30
CA ALA A 124 -19.30 3.31 0.64
C ALA A 124 -20.48 3.12 1.60
N GLY A 125 -20.40 3.65 2.82
CA GLY A 125 -21.49 3.54 3.80
C GLY A 125 -21.58 2.17 4.50
N MET A 126 -20.73 1.22 4.18
CA MET A 126 -20.63 -0.04 4.92
C MET A 126 -20.33 0.23 6.39
N GLN A 127 -20.89 -0.60 7.25
CA GLN A 127 -20.61 -0.55 8.68
C GLN A 127 -19.83 -1.78 9.08
N TYR A 128 -18.81 -1.60 9.91
CA TYR A 128 -17.99 -2.71 10.37
C TYR A 128 -17.66 -2.58 11.86
N ARG A 129 -17.26 -3.70 12.45
CA ARG A 129 -16.69 -3.79 13.79
C ARG A 129 -15.77 -5.00 13.86
N ASP A 130 -14.66 -4.85 14.55
CA ASP A 130 -13.67 -5.91 14.67
C ASP A 130 -14.14 -7.01 15.61
N LEU A 131 -14.02 -8.25 15.16
CA LEU A 131 -14.25 -9.45 15.98
C LEU A 131 -13.00 -9.79 16.80
N ILE A 132 -11.82 -9.45 16.30
CA ILE A 132 -10.54 -9.63 16.98
C ILE A 132 -9.84 -8.26 17.06
N PRO A 133 -10.07 -7.45 18.12
CA PRO A 133 -9.53 -6.08 18.19
C PRO A 133 -8.02 -5.99 18.19
N SER A 134 -7.33 -6.98 18.77
CA SER A 134 -5.85 -7.06 18.75
C SER A 134 -5.30 -7.38 17.36
N ARG A 135 -6.17 -7.90 16.44
CA ARG A 135 -5.76 -8.41 15.12
C ARG A 135 -4.58 -9.39 15.19
N LEU A 136 -4.37 -10.00 16.35
CA LEU A 136 -3.26 -10.92 16.66
C LEU A 136 -1.90 -10.34 16.21
N GLY A 137 -1.60 -9.10 16.63
CA GLY A 137 -0.39 -8.38 16.23
C GLY A 137 -0.47 -7.74 14.83
N GLY A 138 -1.67 -7.65 14.25
CA GLY A 138 -1.89 -7.12 12.90
C GLY A 138 -1.86 -8.17 11.79
N SER A 139 -1.62 -9.43 12.13
CA SER A 139 -1.54 -10.53 11.15
C SER A 139 -2.89 -11.01 10.64
N ILE A 140 -3.98 -10.79 11.41
CA ILE A 140 -5.32 -11.26 11.07
C ILE A 140 -6.34 -10.14 11.28
N ILE A 141 -7.17 -9.90 10.26
CA ILE A 141 -8.33 -9.02 10.35
C ILE A 141 -9.58 -9.89 10.23
N ALA A 142 -10.41 -9.88 11.28
CA ALA A 142 -11.72 -10.52 11.26
C ALA A 142 -12.76 -9.46 11.62
N SER A 143 -13.66 -9.15 10.70
CA SER A 143 -14.66 -8.09 10.88
C SER A 143 -16.07 -8.60 10.61
N HIS A 144 -17.00 -8.14 11.43
CA HIS A 144 -18.42 -8.25 11.12
C HIS A 144 -18.82 -7.03 10.28
N ILE A 145 -19.26 -7.26 9.05
CA ILE A 145 -19.62 -6.20 8.10
C ILE A 145 -21.14 -6.22 7.89
N ARG A 146 -21.75 -5.04 7.91
CA ARG A 146 -23.14 -4.82 7.54
C ARG A 146 -23.18 -3.85 6.36
N ILE A 147 -23.88 -4.25 5.32
CA ILE A 147 -24.16 -3.44 4.13
C ILE A 147 -25.62 -2.99 4.28
N PRO A 148 -25.89 -1.67 4.48
CA PRO A 148 -27.24 -1.14 4.59
C PRO A 148 -27.96 -1.16 3.24
#